data_d974abc85c6bd892cece37ac916bcd8e
#
_entry.id   d974abc85c6bd892cece37ac916bcd8e
#
_cell.length_a   1.000
_cell.length_b   1.000
_cell.length_c   1.000
_cell.angle_alpha   90.00
_cell.angle_beta   90.00
_cell.angle_gamma   90.00
#
_symmetry.space_group_name_H-M   'P 1'
#
loop_
_entity.id
_entity.type
_entity.pdbx_description
1 polymer ?
#
loop_
_entity_poly.entity_id
_entity_poly.type
_entity_poly.pdbx_seq_one_letter_code
_entity_poly.pdbx_strand_id
1 'polypeptide(L)'
;VNRSFREQVDALKASQRELRGSIKLRAALDGFAVSPEGRTCLDVGASTGGFTSVLLERGAAKVFAVDVGHGQLLGSLRQDPRVVNLERTNIAEAEIDEPIDVVTVDVSYLSLAQAASELERLAFARGADLLGLVKPMFELRRASAPSDRASLDEALALAVAGIEAAGWTVVATMDSPVTGAGGVPELLVHGRR
;
A
#
# COMPACT_ATOMS: atom_id res chain seq x y z
N VAL A 1 -19.90 -14.82 25.36
CA VAL A 1 -19.23 -15.78 24.45
C VAL A 1 -17.72 -15.58 24.61
N ASN A 2 -17.08 -16.51 25.33
CA ASN A 2 -15.62 -16.46 25.53
C ASN A 2 -14.93 -16.82 24.20
N ARG A 3 -14.28 -15.86 23.56
CA ARG A 3 -13.34 -16.15 22.47
C ARG A 3 -12.18 -16.97 23.03
N SER A 4 -11.73 -17.98 22.29
CA SER A 4 -10.58 -18.78 22.70
C SER A 4 -9.34 -17.88 22.86
N PHE A 5 -8.42 -18.25 23.75
CA PHE A 5 -7.15 -17.51 23.94
C PHE A 5 -6.39 -17.33 22.62
N ARG A 6 -6.49 -18.31 21.73
CA ARG A 6 -5.86 -18.27 20.40
C ARG A 6 -6.48 -17.19 19.51
N GLU A 7 -7.82 -17.06 19.49
CA GLU A 7 -8.52 -16.00 18.76
C GLU A 7 -8.19 -14.61 19.31
N GLN A 8 -7.99 -14.47 20.63
CA GLN A 8 -7.57 -13.21 21.25
C GLN A 8 -6.13 -12.84 20.86
N VAL A 9 -5.20 -13.80 20.84
CA VAL A 9 -3.81 -13.61 20.41
C VAL A 9 -3.74 -13.27 18.93
N ASP A 10 -4.53 -13.93 18.09
CA ASP A 10 -4.57 -13.67 16.66
C ASP A 10 -5.20 -12.31 16.35
N ALA A 11 -6.24 -11.91 17.09
CA ALA A 11 -6.83 -10.57 17.01
C ALA A 11 -5.85 -9.46 17.46
N LEU A 12 -5.06 -9.70 18.52
CA LEU A 12 -4.01 -8.79 18.97
C LEU A 12 -2.87 -8.66 17.96
N LYS A 13 -2.45 -9.77 17.35
CA LYS A 13 -1.43 -9.77 16.29
C LYS A 13 -1.93 -9.06 15.02
N ALA A 14 -3.19 -9.27 14.64
CA ALA A 14 -3.82 -8.57 13.54
C ALA A 14 -3.90 -7.06 13.82
N SER A 15 -4.35 -6.66 15.01
CA SER A 15 -4.39 -5.25 15.45
C SER A 15 -3.00 -4.58 15.45
N GLN A 16 -1.95 -5.28 15.89
CA GLN A 16 -0.58 -4.73 15.82
C GLN A 16 -0.05 -4.60 14.39
N ARG A 17 -0.42 -5.48 13.48
CA ARG A 17 -0.08 -5.38 12.05
C ARG A 17 -0.84 -4.23 11.38
N GLU A 18 -2.10 -4.08 11.73
CA GLU A 18 -2.96 -3.00 11.27
C GLU A 18 -2.40 -1.64 11.71
N LEU A 19 -2.00 -1.49 12.96
CA LEU A 19 -1.37 -0.28 13.49
C LEU A 19 -0.10 0.13 12.72
N ARG A 20 0.74 -0.82 12.31
CA ARG A 20 1.97 -0.51 11.53
C ARG A 20 1.63 0.02 10.13
N GLY A 21 0.73 -0.65 9.43
CA GLY A 21 0.26 -0.17 8.12
C GLY A 21 -0.39 1.20 8.23
N SER A 22 -1.30 1.37 9.20
CA SER A 22 -1.98 2.65 9.42
C SER A 22 -1.01 3.79 9.74
N ILE A 23 0.03 3.55 10.54
CA ILE A 23 1.06 4.55 10.85
C ILE A 23 1.83 4.96 9.59
N LYS A 24 2.21 4.00 8.75
CA LYS A 24 2.92 4.26 7.49
C LYS A 24 2.11 5.14 6.55
N LEU A 25 0.84 4.78 6.32
CA LEU A 25 0.01 5.54 5.39
C LEU A 25 -0.34 6.92 5.93
N ARG A 26 -0.65 7.07 7.24
CA ARG A 26 -0.86 8.40 7.83
C ARG A 26 0.36 9.29 7.64
N ALA A 27 1.55 8.76 7.89
CA ALA A 27 2.79 9.51 7.68
C ALA A 27 3.00 9.90 6.21
N ALA A 28 2.69 9.01 5.27
CA ALA A 28 2.77 9.30 3.85
C ALA A 28 1.78 10.39 3.43
N LEU A 29 0.52 10.30 3.84
CA LEU A 29 -0.52 11.30 3.53
C LEU A 29 -0.16 12.68 4.10
N ASP A 30 0.30 12.72 5.35
CA ASP A 30 0.67 13.96 6.03
C ASP A 30 1.98 14.53 5.46
N GLY A 31 3.02 13.69 5.30
CA GLY A 31 4.33 14.12 4.82
C GLY A 31 4.36 14.57 3.37
N PHE A 32 3.52 13.98 2.54
CA PHE A 32 3.41 14.34 1.12
C PHE A 32 2.24 15.30 0.82
N ALA A 33 1.47 15.69 1.84
CA ALA A 33 0.31 16.55 1.72
C ALA A 33 -0.73 16.01 0.71
N VAL A 34 -0.98 14.69 0.72
CA VAL A 34 -1.99 14.04 -0.12
C VAL A 34 -3.26 13.84 0.69
N SER A 35 -4.40 14.29 0.15
CA SER A 35 -5.72 14.09 0.76
C SER A 35 -6.55 13.08 -0.05
N PRO A 36 -7.04 11.99 0.54
CA PRO A 36 -7.99 11.08 -0.10
C PRO A 36 -9.45 11.55 0.00
N GLU A 37 -9.73 12.69 0.64
CA GLU A 37 -11.09 13.18 0.87
C GLU A 37 -11.88 13.33 -0.43
N GLY A 38 -13.06 12.68 -0.48
CA GLY A 38 -13.95 12.68 -1.65
C GLY A 38 -13.43 11.94 -2.88
N ARG A 39 -12.28 11.27 -2.78
CA ARG A 39 -11.56 10.65 -3.91
C ARG A 39 -11.82 9.14 -3.99
N THR A 40 -11.71 8.60 -5.21
CA THR A 40 -11.66 7.15 -5.48
C THR A 40 -10.23 6.65 -5.27
N CYS A 41 -10.07 5.70 -4.34
CA CYS A 41 -8.78 5.17 -3.93
C CYS A 41 -8.63 3.69 -4.34
N LEU A 42 -7.39 3.28 -4.61
CA LEU A 42 -6.99 1.88 -4.82
C LEU A 42 -5.93 1.53 -3.78
N ASP A 43 -6.18 0.48 -3.00
CA ASP A 43 -5.25 -0.06 -2.01
C ASP A 43 -4.72 -1.41 -2.49
N VAL A 44 -3.48 -1.45 -2.98
CA VAL A 44 -2.81 -2.64 -3.52
C VAL A 44 -2.00 -3.32 -2.43
N GLY A 45 -2.41 -4.54 -2.07
CA GLY A 45 -1.87 -5.26 -0.92
C GLY A 45 -2.64 -4.92 0.36
N ALA A 46 -3.97 -4.87 0.27
CA ALA A 46 -4.84 -4.43 1.36
C ALA A 46 -4.69 -5.25 2.65
N SER A 47 -4.39 -6.55 2.54
CA SER A 47 -4.19 -7.47 3.67
C SER A 47 -5.33 -7.36 4.70
N THR A 48 -5.04 -7.04 5.96
CA THR A 48 -6.05 -6.84 7.02
C THR A 48 -6.83 -5.54 6.89
N GLY A 49 -6.40 -4.60 6.03
CA GLY A 49 -7.07 -3.34 5.76
C GLY A 49 -6.46 -2.13 6.48
N GLY A 50 -5.18 -2.21 6.85
CA GLY A 50 -4.51 -1.10 7.53
C GLY A 50 -4.50 0.20 6.71
N PHE A 51 -4.17 0.11 5.42
CA PHE A 51 -4.21 1.25 4.51
C PHE A 51 -5.66 1.63 4.17
N THR A 52 -6.49 0.65 3.83
CA THR A 52 -7.93 0.85 3.55
C THR A 52 -8.62 1.63 4.68
N SER A 53 -8.37 1.28 5.96
CA SER A 53 -8.98 1.98 7.09
C SER A 53 -8.56 3.45 7.17
N VAL A 54 -7.29 3.75 6.92
CA VAL A 54 -6.79 5.14 6.92
C VAL A 54 -7.37 5.95 5.77
N LEU A 55 -7.49 5.38 4.57
CA LEU A 55 -8.13 6.04 3.43
C LEU A 55 -9.58 6.43 3.76
N LEU A 56 -10.34 5.50 4.37
CA LEU A 56 -11.72 5.76 4.80
C LEU A 56 -11.81 6.80 5.92
N GLU A 57 -10.92 6.76 6.91
CA GLU A 57 -10.82 7.74 8.00
C GLU A 57 -10.52 9.15 7.45
N ARG A 58 -9.72 9.24 6.40
CA ARG A 58 -9.35 10.50 5.72
C ARG A 58 -10.37 10.93 4.66
N GLY A 59 -11.56 10.29 4.64
CA GLY A 59 -12.69 10.73 3.84
C GLY A 59 -12.73 10.23 2.40
N ALA A 60 -12.02 9.15 2.06
CA ALA A 60 -12.15 8.53 0.75
C ALA A 60 -13.63 8.23 0.42
N ALA A 61 -14.07 8.59 -0.79
CA ALA A 61 -15.43 8.31 -1.26
C ALA A 61 -15.61 6.83 -1.57
N LYS A 62 -14.56 6.19 -2.10
CA LYS A 62 -14.53 4.77 -2.44
C LYS A 62 -13.11 4.22 -2.31
N VAL A 63 -12.98 2.96 -1.89
CA VAL A 63 -11.70 2.26 -1.81
C VAL A 63 -11.84 0.88 -2.46
N PHE A 64 -11.08 0.63 -3.51
CA PHE A 64 -10.86 -0.70 -4.05
C PHE A 64 -9.73 -1.35 -3.27
N ALA A 65 -10.03 -2.37 -2.47
CA ALA A 65 -9.07 -3.10 -1.66
C ALA A 65 -8.66 -4.39 -2.38
N VAL A 66 -7.49 -4.38 -3.01
CA VAL A 66 -6.97 -5.50 -3.82
C VAL A 66 -5.92 -6.28 -3.05
N ASP A 67 -6.10 -7.59 -2.97
CA ASP A 67 -5.12 -8.49 -2.35
C ASP A 67 -5.15 -9.88 -3.00
N VAL A 68 -3.98 -10.51 -3.19
CA VAL A 68 -3.87 -11.90 -3.68
C VAL A 68 -4.31 -12.92 -2.62
N GLY A 69 -4.29 -12.53 -1.35
CA GLY A 69 -4.73 -13.31 -0.22
C GLY A 69 -6.26 -13.46 -0.17
N HIS A 70 -6.72 -14.24 0.81
CA HIS A 70 -8.14 -14.47 1.01
C HIS A 70 -8.51 -14.44 2.49
N GLY A 71 -9.67 -13.84 2.79
CA GLY A 71 -10.23 -13.81 4.13
C GLY A 71 -9.43 -12.95 5.12
N GLN A 72 -8.59 -12.04 4.62
CA GLN A 72 -7.71 -11.21 5.44
C GLN A 72 -8.34 -9.89 5.86
N LEU A 73 -9.06 -9.24 4.93
CA LEU A 73 -9.67 -7.94 5.18
C LEU A 73 -10.67 -8.02 6.35
N LEU A 74 -10.58 -7.10 7.29
CA LEU A 74 -11.46 -7.06 8.46
C LEU A 74 -12.93 -7.00 8.06
N GLY A 75 -13.78 -7.74 8.81
CA GLY A 75 -15.22 -7.84 8.53
C GLY A 75 -15.94 -6.48 8.53
N SER A 76 -15.51 -5.54 9.38
CA SER A 76 -16.05 -4.17 9.40
C SER A 76 -15.75 -3.41 8.11
N LEU A 77 -14.55 -3.59 7.54
CA LEU A 77 -14.17 -2.98 6.26
C LEU A 77 -14.89 -3.61 5.08
N ARG A 78 -15.08 -4.95 5.09
CA ARG A 78 -15.88 -5.62 4.06
C ARG A 78 -17.34 -5.19 4.02
N GLN A 79 -17.88 -4.73 5.15
CA GLN A 79 -19.26 -4.27 5.28
C GLN A 79 -19.40 -2.76 5.04
N ASP A 80 -18.31 -2.01 4.94
CA ASP A 80 -18.38 -0.58 4.63
C ASP A 80 -18.81 -0.40 3.15
N PRO A 81 -19.90 0.30 2.87
CA PRO A 81 -20.42 0.46 1.51
C PRO A 81 -19.45 1.19 0.57
N ARG A 82 -18.44 1.86 1.10
CA ARG A 82 -17.39 2.53 0.31
C ARG A 82 -16.27 1.58 -0.11
N VAL A 83 -16.22 0.35 0.42
CA VAL A 83 -15.16 -0.62 0.13
C VAL A 83 -15.62 -1.64 -0.90
N VAL A 84 -14.85 -1.75 -1.97
CA VAL A 84 -14.94 -2.85 -2.94
C VAL A 84 -13.82 -3.83 -2.63
N ASN A 85 -14.17 -4.97 -2.02
CA ASN A 85 -13.20 -6.00 -1.63
C ASN A 85 -12.87 -6.91 -2.81
N LEU A 86 -11.63 -6.86 -3.29
CA LEU A 86 -11.09 -7.65 -4.40
C LEU A 86 -10.00 -8.60 -3.88
N GLU A 87 -10.37 -9.51 -2.97
CA GLU A 87 -9.49 -10.59 -2.52
C GLU A 87 -9.32 -11.67 -3.60
N ARG A 88 -8.24 -12.47 -3.52
CA ARG A 88 -7.81 -13.46 -4.53
C ARG A 88 -7.56 -12.82 -5.90
N THR A 89 -7.22 -11.56 -5.93
CA THR A 89 -7.06 -10.79 -7.15
C THR A 89 -5.63 -10.29 -7.24
N ASN A 90 -4.94 -10.65 -8.32
CA ASN A 90 -3.67 -10.01 -8.65
C ASN A 90 -3.97 -8.62 -9.23
N ILE A 91 -3.15 -7.63 -8.90
CA ILE A 91 -3.32 -6.28 -9.46
C ILE A 91 -3.26 -6.29 -10.99
N ALA A 92 -2.49 -7.18 -11.61
CA ALA A 92 -2.46 -7.39 -13.04
C ALA A 92 -3.82 -7.81 -13.65
N GLU A 93 -4.73 -8.34 -12.85
CA GLU A 93 -6.02 -8.89 -13.28
C GLU A 93 -7.22 -8.10 -12.72
N ALA A 94 -6.97 -7.14 -11.80
CA ALA A 94 -8.05 -6.39 -11.16
C ALA A 94 -8.82 -5.56 -12.19
N GLU A 95 -10.13 -5.70 -12.26
CA GLU A 95 -11.01 -4.92 -13.12
C GLU A 95 -11.59 -3.75 -12.31
N ILE A 96 -11.28 -2.52 -12.73
CA ILE A 96 -11.73 -1.28 -12.10
C ILE A 96 -12.22 -0.36 -13.21
N ASP A 97 -13.54 -0.11 -13.23
CA ASP A 97 -14.22 0.57 -14.33
C ASP A 97 -14.29 2.11 -14.17
N GLU A 98 -13.65 2.64 -13.15
CA GLU A 98 -13.66 4.08 -12.87
C GLU A 98 -12.24 4.63 -12.66
N PRO A 99 -12.01 5.93 -12.95
CA PRO A 99 -10.71 6.55 -12.74
C PRO A 99 -10.31 6.58 -11.27
N ILE A 100 -9.04 6.26 -11.00
CA ILE A 100 -8.45 6.24 -9.66
C ILE A 100 -7.75 7.58 -9.41
N ASP A 101 -8.04 8.20 -8.26
CA ASP A 101 -7.43 9.46 -7.85
C ASP A 101 -6.21 9.25 -6.95
N VAL A 102 -6.23 8.21 -6.09
CA VAL A 102 -5.12 7.87 -5.19
C VAL A 102 -4.89 6.37 -5.25
N VAL A 103 -3.65 5.96 -5.50
CA VAL A 103 -3.26 4.56 -5.34
C VAL A 103 -2.24 4.42 -4.23
N THR A 104 -2.45 3.46 -3.34
CA THR A 104 -1.51 3.04 -2.31
C THR A 104 -0.96 1.65 -2.64
N VAL A 105 0.33 1.40 -2.42
CA VAL A 105 0.98 0.12 -2.73
C VAL A 105 1.83 -0.35 -1.56
N ASP A 106 1.40 -1.44 -0.90
CA ASP A 106 2.14 -2.15 0.15
C ASP A 106 2.13 -3.66 -0.10
N VAL A 107 2.81 -4.11 -1.15
CA VAL A 107 2.89 -5.53 -1.52
C VAL A 107 4.12 -6.21 -0.92
N SER A 108 4.05 -7.53 -0.72
CA SER A 108 5.13 -8.34 -0.16
C SER A 108 5.51 -9.54 -1.04
N TYR A 109 5.26 -9.43 -2.35
CA TYR A 109 5.60 -10.45 -3.34
C TYR A 109 6.13 -9.85 -4.65
N LEU A 110 6.01 -8.53 -4.82
CA LEU A 110 6.54 -7.76 -5.95
C LEU A 110 7.40 -6.61 -5.43
N SER A 111 8.31 -6.11 -6.27
CA SER A 111 8.90 -4.79 -6.08
C SER A 111 7.86 -3.70 -6.38
N LEU A 112 8.07 -2.51 -5.84
CA LEU A 112 7.21 -1.36 -6.15
C LEU A 112 7.30 -1.00 -7.63
N ALA A 113 8.48 -1.13 -8.24
CA ALA A 113 8.69 -0.96 -9.68
C ALA A 113 7.80 -1.91 -10.51
N GLN A 114 7.72 -3.20 -10.13
CA GLN A 114 6.86 -4.16 -10.81
C GLN A 114 5.37 -3.84 -10.59
N ALA A 115 4.97 -3.52 -9.34
CA ALA A 115 3.60 -3.13 -9.05
C ALA A 115 3.17 -1.89 -9.85
N ALA A 116 4.03 -0.88 -10.00
CA ALA A 116 3.76 0.30 -10.81
C ALA A 116 3.52 -0.03 -12.29
N SER A 117 4.28 -0.97 -12.86
CA SER A 117 4.06 -1.46 -14.22
C SER A 117 2.70 -2.14 -14.39
N GLU A 118 2.26 -2.94 -13.40
CA GLU A 118 0.95 -3.59 -13.44
C GLU A 118 -0.23 -2.59 -13.36
N LEU A 119 0.02 -1.39 -12.81
CA LEU A 119 -0.99 -0.33 -12.74
C LEU A 119 -1.23 0.37 -14.09
N GLU A 120 -0.34 0.27 -15.09
CA GLU A 120 -0.43 1.01 -16.34
C GLU A 120 -1.74 0.80 -17.11
N ARG A 121 -2.35 -0.37 -16.96
CA ARG A 121 -3.61 -0.75 -17.62
C ARG A 121 -4.86 -0.11 -17.01
N LEU A 122 -4.74 0.47 -15.80
CA LEU A 122 -5.86 1.09 -15.10
C LEU A 122 -6.04 2.56 -15.52
N ALA A 123 -7.25 3.06 -15.41
CA ALA A 123 -7.53 4.46 -15.65
C ALA A 123 -7.23 5.29 -14.40
N PHE A 124 -6.51 6.40 -14.58
CA PHE A 124 -6.21 7.36 -13.52
C PHE A 124 -6.80 8.72 -13.84
N ALA A 125 -7.27 9.40 -12.81
CA ALA A 125 -7.69 10.80 -12.91
C ALA A 125 -6.46 11.69 -13.17
N ARG A 126 -6.69 12.85 -13.80
CA ARG A 126 -5.62 13.85 -13.96
C ARG A 126 -5.16 14.35 -12.60
N GLY A 127 -3.87 14.28 -12.34
CA GLY A 127 -3.28 14.64 -11.05
C GLY A 127 -3.46 13.56 -9.99
N ALA A 128 -3.62 12.30 -10.40
CA ALA A 128 -3.65 11.17 -9.49
C ALA A 128 -2.34 11.04 -8.72
N ASP A 129 -2.44 10.59 -7.46
CA ASP A 129 -1.31 10.40 -6.56
C ASP A 129 -1.04 8.89 -6.37
N LEU A 130 0.24 8.49 -6.40
CA LEU A 130 0.72 7.17 -6.02
C LEU A 130 1.52 7.28 -4.72
N LEU A 131 1.14 6.51 -3.70
CA LEU A 131 1.87 6.37 -2.44
C LEU A 131 2.38 4.93 -2.33
N GLY A 132 3.66 4.72 -2.55
CA GLY A 132 4.27 3.39 -2.57
C GLY A 132 5.23 3.15 -1.43
N LEU A 133 5.23 1.91 -0.91
CA LEU A 133 6.19 1.45 0.08
C LEU A 133 7.32 0.71 -0.63
N VAL A 134 8.53 1.26 -0.56
CA VAL A 134 9.76 0.64 -1.07
C VAL A 134 10.27 -0.35 -0.03
N LYS A 135 10.34 -1.60 -0.41
CA LYS A 135 10.89 -2.69 0.42
C LYS A 135 12.20 -3.16 -0.20
N PRO A 136 13.35 -2.80 0.38
CA PRO A 136 14.66 -3.03 -0.24
C PRO A 136 14.93 -4.47 -0.68
N MET A 137 14.42 -5.44 0.08
CA MET A 137 14.56 -6.86 -0.24
C MET A 137 13.94 -7.22 -1.60
N PHE A 138 12.76 -6.67 -1.92
CA PHE A 138 12.05 -6.95 -3.16
C PHE A 138 12.63 -6.16 -4.34
N GLU A 139 12.99 -4.88 -4.14
CA GLU A 139 13.61 -4.07 -5.20
C GLU A 139 14.95 -4.67 -5.65
N LEU A 140 15.79 -5.08 -4.69
CA LEU A 140 17.12 -5.63 -4.96
C LEU A 140 17.11 -7.14 -5.24
N ARG A 141 15.95 -7.80 -5.18
CA ARG A 141 15.78 -9.26 -5.35
C ARG A 141 16.72 -10.07 -4.47
N ARG A 142 16.89 -9.65 -3.22
CA ARG A 142 17.77 -10.32 -2.23
C ARG A 142 16.97 -11.23 -1.32
N ALA A 143 17.58 -12.36 -0.92
CA ALA A 143 16.95 -13.31 0.02
C ALA A 143 16.87 -12.75 1.45
N SER A 144 17.70 -11.77 1.80
CA SER A 144 17.70 -11.08 3.09
C SER A 144 17.55 -9.58 2.89
N ALA A 145 16.84 -8.94 3.79
CA ALA A 145 16.64 -7.51 3.72
C ALA A 145 17.90 -6.75 4.14
N PRO A 146 18.46 -5.89 3.29
CA PRO A 146 19.56 -5.02 3.65
C PRO A 146 19.10 -3.90 4.57
N SER A 147 20.02 -3.42 5.42
CA SER A 147 19.76 -2.30 6.33
C SER A 147 20.81 -1.20 6.23
N ASP A 148 21.83 -1.41 5.39
CA ASP A 148 22.84 -0.39 5.15
C ASP A 148 22.34 0.71 4.19
N ARG A 149 22.80 1.94 4.39
CA ARG A 149 22.33 3.10 3.65
C ARG A 149 22.51 2.97 2.13
N ALA A 150 23.62 2.43 1.69
CA ALA A 150 23.90 2.29 0.25
C ALA A 150 22.88 1.36 -0.44
N SER A 151 22.55 0.23 0.18
CA SER A 151 21.51 -0.67 -0.31
C SER A 151 20.12 -0.04 -0.29
N LEU A 152 19.81 0.79 0.73
CA LEU A 152 18.53 1.50 0.78
C LEU A 152 18.43 2.52 -0.35
N ASP A 153 19.49 3.27 -0.62
CA ASP A 153 19.56 4.25 -1.71
C ASP A 153 19.46 3.57 -3.08
N GLU A 154 20.13 2.40 -3.27
CA GLU A 154 20.01 1.58 -4.48
C GLU A 154 18.57 1.10 -4.69
N ALA A 155 17.93 0.57 -3.66
CA ALA A 155 16.53 0.12 -3.73
C ALA A 155 15.58 1.26 -4.08
N LEU A 156 15.77 2.43 -3.47
CA LEU A 156 14.98 3.62 -3.77
C LEU A 156 15.16 4.05 -5.22
N ALA A 157 16.39 4.07 -5.73
CA ALA A 157 16.67 4.44 -7.13
C ALA A 157 15.98 3.50 -8.12
N LEU A 158 15.98 2.18 -7.85
CA LEU A 158 15.27 1.20 -8.68
C LEU A 158 13.76 1.41 -8.64
N ALA A 159 13.18 1.64 -7.45
CA ALA A 159 11.76 1.91 -7.31
C ALA A 159 11.35 3.19 -8.04
N VAL A 160 12.10 4.27 -7.89
CA VAL A 160 11.87 5.54 -8.59
C VAL A 160 11.92 5.34 -10.11
N ALA A 161 12.95 4.70 -10.63
CA ALA A 161 13.07 4.44 -12.06
C ALA A 161 11.90 3.60 -12.61
N GLY A 162 11.45 2.59 -11.87
CA GLY A 162 10.30 1.78 -12.25
C GLY A 162 8.97 2.54 -12.24
N ILE A 163 8.75 3.38 -11.23
CA ILE A 163 7.57 4.25 -11.14
C ILE A 163 7.55 5.25 -12.30
N GLU A 164 8.69 5.86 -12.62
CA GLU A 164 8.80 6.81 -13.73
C GLU A 164 8.63 6.13 -15.10
N ALA A 165 9.16 4.92 -15.27
CA ALA A 165 8.93 4.11 -16.47
C ALA A 165 7.45 3.76 -16.67
N ALA A 166 6.68 3.61 -15.60
CA ALA A 166 5.22 3.38 -15.61
C ALA A 166 4.41 4.68 -15.80
N GLY A 167 5.04 5.79 -16.15
CA GLY A 167 4.38 7.06 -16.51
C GLY A 167 3.97 7.95 -15.33
N TRP A 168 4.58 7.74 -14.16
CA TRP A 168 4.43 8.64 -13.01
C TRP A 168 5.64 9.56 -12.89
N THR A 169 5.44 10.74 -12.32
CA THR A 169 6.54 11.62 -11.93
C THR A 169 6.75 11.50 -10.43
N VAL A 170 7.92 11.05 -9.98
CA VAL A 170 8.23 11.01 -8.55
C VAL A 170 8.49 12.42 -8.04
N VAL A 171 7.71 12.86 -7.05
CA VAL A 171 7.74 14.23 -6.50
C VAL A 171 8.36 14.30 -5.11
N ALA A 172 8.31 13.22 -4.34
CA ALA A 172 8.91 13.18 -3.01
C ALA A 172 9.20 11.75 -2.54
N THR A 173 10.16 11.63 -1.63
CA THR A 173 10.49 10.38 -0.92
C THR A 173 10.76 10.69 0.55
N MET A 174 10.53 9.72 1.42
CA MET A 174 10.86 9.82 2.85
C MET A 174 11.13 8.44 3.45
N ASP A 175 11.84 8.39 4.56
CA ASP A 175 11.96 7.17 5.34
C ASP A 175 10.61 6.82 6.00
N SER A 176 10.26 5.53 6.04
CA SER A 176 9.08 5.08 6.79
C SER A 176 9.29 5.30 8.30
N PRO A 177 8.31 5.86 9.02
CA PRO A 177 8.44 6.10 10.47
C PRO A 177 8.48 4.79 11.28
N VAL A 178 8.09 3.68 10.67
CA VAL A 178 8.13 2.36 11.29
C VAL A 178 8.78 1.37 10.33
N THR A 179 9.54 0.45 10.91
CA THR A 179 10.19 -0.62 10.15
C THR A 179 9.17 -1.68 9.68
N GLY A 180 9.52 -2.41 8.64
CA GLY A 180 8.78 -3.58 8.18
C GLY A 180 8.89 -4.78 9.12
N ALA A 181 8.45 -5.95 8.64
CA ALA A 181 8.58 -7.20 9.35
C ALA A 181 10.07 -7.49 9.63
N GLY A 182 10.37 -7.96 10.86
CA GLY A 182 11.76 -8.24 11.25
C GLY A 182 12.63 -7.00 11.52
N GLY A 183 12.05 -5.79 11.63
CA GLY A 183 12.79 -4.57 11.92
C GLY A 183 13.51 -3.96 10.71
N VAL A 184 13.13 -4.36 9.51
CA VAL A 184 13.76 -3.90 8.26
C VAL A 184 13.35 -2.47 7.92
N PRO A 185 14.30 -1.56 7.60
CA PRO A 185 13.99 -0.24 7.10
C PRO A 185 13.19 -0.29 5.79
N GLU A 186 12.22 0.60 5.65
CA GLU A 186 11.42 0.78 4.45
C GLU A 186 11.36 2.27 4.11
N LEU A 187 11.07 2.61 2.85
CA LEU A 187 10.95 3.98 2.41
C LEU A 187 9.58 4.21 1.78
N LEU A 188 9.14 5.46 1.77
CA LEU A 188 7.90 5.89 1.16
C LEU A 188 8.20 6.77 -0.06
N VAL A 189 7.45 6.58 -1.12
CA VAL A 189 7.56 7.34 -2.38
C VAL A 189 6.21 7.94 -2.72
N HIS A 190 6.22 9.18 -3.20
CA HIS A 190 5.07 9.85 -3.78
C HIS A 190 5.31 10.10 -5.27
N GLY A 191 4.48 9.50 -6.11
CA GLY A 191 4.39 9.76 -7.55
C GLY A 191 3.12 10.53 -7.91
N ARG A 192 3.16 11.30 -8.99
CA ARG A 192 2.01 12.03 -9.53
C ARG A 192 1.88 11.80 -11.03
N ARG A 193 0.63 11.72 -11.51
CA ARG A 193 0.34 11.48 -12.93
C ARG A 193 -0.56 12.54 -13.53
#